data_37471ab47e7da41e2af83eb094f9aeb5
#
_entry.id   37471ab47e7da41e2af83eb094f9aeb5
#
_cell.length_a   1.000
_cell.length_b   1.000
_cell.length_c   1.000
_cell.angle_alpha   90.00
_cell.angle_beta   90.00
_cell.angle_gamma   90.00
#
_symmetry.space_group_name_H-M   'P 1'
#
loop_
_entity.id
_entity.type
_entity.pdbx_description
1 polymer ?
#
loop_
_entity_poly.entity_id
_entity_poly.type
_entity_poly.pdbx_seq_one_letter_code
_entity_poly.pdbx_strand_id
1 'polypeptide(L)'
;AMITKAQHLTSAFKMDERDHPLHETSVPSDRFYDDFDLQFVPQGTPSQGLFHYYEMSPDSPQYISCDIYSGRIKAQKAYGDPYKQIARYLEKAVAEHRDATPFDQFVSYTGHGSYSNSLIAWRDEQQLLDEQFGDVFSRTHNAKFLRYSMQPFVKESLIREVRRDDVDMMVFHEHGMPHRQYLSGTPYVESAEDAAAEMQRSLRELARRPGSGRESAAKRAAEKGLDSTWYNRAEEPEMLRLDSIADLRTGIILEEVEAIAPNARFVVFDACYNGDYREDDFIAGHYIMAPGRCVTTFANSVNVLQDKSAFDLLGLLGEGLRIGAWAKNIHILESHVIGDPTYRFKAAHPELDINSMALKRNNGFWLGQLDNAIPDIQNLAMIRLWENDYPQLLAILL
;
A
#
# COMPACT_ATOMS: atom_id res chain seq x y z
N ALA A 1 8.99 6.11 15.40
CA ALA A 1 8.60 7.45 15.85
C ALA A 1 7.20 7.78 15.35
N MET A 2 6.55 8.73 16.00
CA MET A 2 5.26 9.28 15.63
C MET A 2 5.48 10.75 15.26
N ILE A 3 5.26 11.11 14.00
CA ILE A 3 5.42 12.48 13.54
C ILE A 3 4.06 13.15 13.56
N THR A 4 3.92 14.21 14.36
CA THR A 4 2.68 14.98 14.43
C THR A 4 2.49 15.81 13.17
N LYS A 5 1.25 16.18 12.87
CA LYS A 5 0.85 16.94 11.68
C LYS A 5 1.19 16.25 10.36
N ALA A 6 0.43 15.25 10.04
CA ALA A 6 0.32 14.80 8.67
C ALA A 6 -0.33 15.93 7.85
N GLN A 7 0.49 16.82 7.35
CA GLN A 7 0.13 18.14 6.79
C GLN A 7 -0.96 18.10 5.72
N HIS A 8 -0.99 17.05 4.93
CA HIS A 8 -1.94 16.88 3.83
C HIS A 8 -3.23 16.17 4.24
N LEU A 9 -3.32 15.66 5.47
CA LEU A 9 -4.44 14.83 5.91
C LEU A 9 -5.31 15.48 7.00
N THR A 10 -4.94 16.66 7.46
CA THR A 10 -5.47 17.27 8.69
C THR A 10 -7.00 17.35 8.76
N SER A 11 -7.63 18.17 7.93
CA SER A 11 -9.07 18.40 8.02
C SER A 11 -9.90 17.29 7.36
N ALA A 12 -9.45 16.76 6.23
CA ALA A 12 -10.19 15.75 5.47
C ALA A 12 -10.30 14.41 6.22
N PHE A 13 -9.28 14.06 7.00
CA PHE A 13 -9.20 12.77 7.69
C PHE A 13 -9.20 12.88 9.21
N LYS A 14 -9.65 14.01 9.76
CA LYS A 14 -9.71 14.26 11.21
C LYS A 14 -8.35 14.11 11.90
N MET A 15 -7.32 14.64 11.29
CA MET A 15 -5.96 14.61 11.83
C MET A 15 -5.50 15.97 12.37
N ASP A 16 -6.43 16.86 12.66
CA ASP A 16 -6.13 18.14 13.29
C ASP A 16 -5.87 17.92 14.78
N GLU A 17 -4.68 18.22 15.23
CA GLU A 17 -4.24 18.06 16.62
C GLU A 17 -4.99 18.96 17.61
N ARG A 18 -5.67 20.00 17.13
CA ARG A 18 -6.50 20.86 17.96
C ARG A 18 -7.80 20.18 18.40
N ASP A 19 -8.28 19.24 17.58
CA ASP A 19 -9.57 18.58 17.73
C ASP A 19 -9.44 17.09 18.10
N HIS A 20 -8.25 16.50 17.95
CA HIS A 20 -8.02 15.08 18.12
C HIS A 20 -6.76 14.77 18.95
N PRO A 21 -6.72 13.63 19.64
CA PRO A 21 -5.55 13.20 20.41
C PRO A 21 -4.31 12.98 19.53
N LEU A 22 -3.12 13.16 20.09
CA LEU A 22 -1.83 13.00 19.35
C LEU A 22 -1.69 11.65 18.64
N HIS A 23 -2.20 10.56 19.19
CA HIS A 23 -2.10 9.25 18.54
C HIS A 23 -2.96 9.13 17.27
N GLU A 24 -4.01 9.95 17.14
CA GLU A 24 -4.87 10.01 15.96
C GLU A 24 -4.34 11.01 14.93
N THR A 25 -3.62 12.04 15.40
CA THR A 25 -3.13 13.15 14.58
C THR A 25 -1.67 12.99 14.17
N SER A 26 -1.04 11.87 14.53
CA SER A 26 0.37 11.60 14.23
C SER A 26 0.52 10.45 13.26
N VAL A 27 1.52 10.57 12.39
CA VAL A 27 1.89 9.54 11.41
C VAL A 27 3.02 8.70 11.99
N PRO A 28 2.84 7.39 12.17
CA PRO A 28 3.97 6.51 12.43
C PRO A 28 4.86 6.49 11.18
N SER A 29 6.12 6.91 11.33
CA SER A 29 7.01 7.08 10.20
C SER A 29 8.42 6.60 10.49
N ASP A 30 9.01 5.90 9.51
CA ASP A 30 10.41 5.51 9.53
C ASP A 30 11.33 6.64 9.03
N ARG A 31 10.76 7.70 8.45
CA ARG A 31 11.52 8.91 8.00
C ARG A 31 12.34 9.53 9.12
N PHE A 32 11.91 9.39 10.37
CA PHE A 32 12.67 9.78 11.54
C PHE A 32 14.03 9.09 11.65
N TYR A 33 14.18 7.89 11.07
CA TYR A 33 15.38 7.08 11.17
C TYR A 33 16.19 7.01 9.88
N ASP A 34 15.58 7.25 8.74
CA ASP A 34 16.18 7.01 7.44
C ASP A 34 16.43 8.28 6.61
N ASP A 35 15.95 9.43 7.09
CA ASP A 35 16.22 10.76 6.53
C ASP A 35 16.94 11.60 7.60
N PHE A 36 18.23 11.87 7.40
CA PHE A 36 19.08 12.50 8.41
C PHE A 36 19.05 14.03 8.34
N ASP A 37 18.46 14.60 7.30
CA ASP A 37 18.34 16.03 7.11
C ASP A 37 17.09 16.59 7.80
N LEU A 38 16.07 15.76 8.04
CA LEU A 38 14.86 16.17 8.73
C LEU A 38 15.14 16.50 10.19
N GLN A 39 14.61 17.62 10.65
CA GLN A 39 14.74 18.09 12.03
C GLN A 39 13.43 17.95 12.78
N PHE A 40 13.51 17.40 13.99
CA PHE A 40 12.34 17.08 14.80
C PHE A 40 12.41 17.71 16.18
N VAL A 41 11.26 18.20 16.66
CA VAL A 41 11.06 18.73 18.02
C VAL A 41 10.21 17.75 18.81
N PRO A 42 10.66 17.27 19.99
CA PRO A 42 9.87 16.38 20.82
C PRO A 42 8.57 17.05 21.29
N GLN A 43 7.44 16.34 21.22
CA GLN A 43 6.09 16.82 21.60
C GLN A 43 5.56 16.14 22.87
N GLY A 44 6.38 15.60 23.66
CA GLY A 44 5.97 14.92 24.89
C GLY A 44 5.88 13.39 24.72
N THR A 45 5.74 12.73 25.85
CA THR A 45 5.61 11.27 25.90
C THR A 45 4.20 10.95 26.39
N PRO A 46 3.47 10.04 25.71
CA PRO A 46 2.17 9.63 26.23
C PRO A 46 2.31 8.99 27.59
N SER A 47 1.29 9.09 28.40
CA SER A 47 1.23 8.54 29.78
C SER A 47 1.49 7.03 29.85
N GLN A 48 1.43 6.32 28.73
CA GLN A 48 1.68 4.89 28.62
C GLN A 48 3.05 4.51 28.02
N GLY A 49 3.89 5.49 27.67
CA GLY A 49 5.30 5.28 27.32
C GLY A 49 5.63 4.48 26.06
N LEU A 50 4.64 4.13 25.24
CA LEU A 50 4.84 3.28 24.06
C LEU A 50 5.29 4.02 22.80
N PHE A 51 4.90 5.28 22.65
CA PHE A 51 5.20 6.08 21.47
C PHE A 51 5.85 7.40 21.84
N HIS A 52 6.83 7.80 21.05
CA HIS A 52 7.46 9.10 21.13
C HIS A 52 6.91 9.97 20.00
N TYR A 53 6.37 11.14 20.35
CA TYR A 53 5.79 12.09 19.40
C TYR A 53 6.76 13.22 19.10
N TYR A 54 6.84 13.56 17.82
CA TYR A 54 7.69 14.62 17.32
C TYR A 54 6.91 15.51 16.36
N GLU A 55 7.25 16.76 16.30
CA GLU A 55 6.83 17.70 15.27
C GLU A 55 8.02 17.99 14.35
N MET A 56 7.78 18.14 13.05
CA MET A 56 8.83 18.62 12.16
C MET A 56 9.15 20.07 12.50
N SER A 57 10.42 20.39 12.71
CA SER A 57 10.89 21.76 12.94
C SER A 57 10.52 22.65 11.73
N PRO A 58 10.15 23.92 11.95
CA PRO A 58 10.04 24.89 10.86
C PRO A 58 11.31 25.05 10.03
N ASP A 59 12.46 24.76 10.62
CA ASP A 59 13.79 24.85 9.96
C ASP A 59 14.15 23.54 9.21
N SER A 60 13.29 22.51 9.28
CA SER A 60 13.49 21.25 8.56
C SER A 60 13.33 21.46 7.05
N PRO A 61 14.07 20.73 6.20
CA PRO A 61 13.75 20.63 4.78
C PRO A 61 12.27 20.31 4.56
N GLN A 62 11.70 20.90 3.51
CA GLN A 62 10.27 20.74 3.18
C GLN A 62 10.00 19.56 2.24
N TYR A 63 11.00 18.70 2.05
CA TYR A 63 10.91 17.47 1.25
C TYR A 63 11.66 16.35 1.95
N ILE A 64 11.27 15.13 1.64
CA ILE A 64 11.88 13.90 2.15
C ILE A 64 13.02 13.50 1.21
N SER A 65 14.19 13.24 1.77
CA SER A 65 15.37 12.76 1.03
C SER A 65 16.12 11.71 1.84
N CYS A 66 15.60 10.47 1.81
CA CYS A 66 16.16 9.41 2.64
C CYS A 66 17.64 9.12 2.34
N ASP A 67 18.50 9.15 3.35
CA ASP A 67 19.92 8.79 3.24
C ASP A 67 20.11 7.29 3.10
N ILE A 68 19.37 6.55 3.89
CA ILE A 68 19.34 5.08 3.88
C ILE A 68 17.92 4.58 3.60
N TYR A 69 17.79 3.32 3.27
CA TYR A 69 16.49 2.66 3.26
C TYR A 69 16.35 1.74 4.47
N SER A 70 15.15 1.64 4.97
CA SER A 70 14.77 0.80 6.09
C SER A 70 13.68 -0.19 5.69
N GLY A 71 13.53 -1.23 6.49
CA GLY A 71 12.43 -2.18 6.38
C GLY A 71 12.06 -2.70 7.77
N ARG A 72 10.78 -2.90 7.99
CA ARG A 72 10.25 -3.27 9.30
C ARG A 72 9.80 -4.72 9.32
N ILE A 73 10.40 -5.51 10.19
CA ILE A 73 9.98 -6.89 10.46
C ILE A 73 9.30 -6.90 11.83
N LYS A 74 7.98 -7.11 11.85
CA LYS A 74 7.19 -7.18 13.08
C LYS A 74 6.40 -8.48 13.10
N ALA A 75 6.63 -9.27 14.16
CA ALA A 75 5.83 -10.46 14.42
C ALA A 75 4.37 -10.08 14.66
N GLN A 76 3.46 -10.91 14.20
CA GLN A 76 2.02 -10.73 14.32
C GLN A 76 1.51 -11.55 15.51
N LYS A 77 0.69 -10.96 16.36
CA LYS A 77 0.19 -11.61 17.57
C LYS A 77 -0.61 -12.88 17.28
N ALA A 78 -1.38 -12.86 16.21
CA ALA A 78 -2.20 -14.02 15.79
C ALA A 78 -1.37 -15.27 15.50
N TYR A 79 -0.10 -15.14 15.10
CA TYR A 79 0.76 -16.28 14.74
C TYR A 79 1.60 -16.80 15.91
N GLY A 80 1.40 -16.31 17.13
CA GLY A 80 1.99 -16.82 18.36
C GLY A 80 3.43 -16.37 18.58
N ASP A 81 4.34 -17.29 18.88
CA ASP A 81 5.72 -17.01 19.29
C ASP A 81 6.47 -16.10 18.30
N PRO A 82 6.84 -14.88 18.71
CA PRO A 82 7.46 -13.90 17.81
C PRO A 82 8.83 -14.32 17.30
N TYR A 83 9.61 -15.04 18.08
CA TYR A 83 10.95 -15.47 17.66
C TYR A 83 10.87 -16.56 16.60
N LYS A 84 9.92 -17.48 16.73
CA LYS A 84 9.67 -18.52 15.72
C LYS A 84 9.14 -17.92 14.41
N GLN A 85 8.30 -16.90 14.50
CA GLN A 85 7.80 -16.20 13.33
C GLN A 85 8.94 -15.53 12.56
N ILE A 86 9.77 -14.74 13.27
CA ILE A 86 10.90 -14.03 12.67
C ILE A 86 11.90 -15.02 12.08
N ALA A 87 12.21 -16.12 12.78
CA ALA A 87 13.11 -17.14 12.25
C ALA A 87 12.59 -17.74 10.94
N ARG A 88 11.33 -18.16 10.88
CA ARG A 88 10.68 -18.68 9.65
C ARG A 88 10.67 -17.65 8.53
N TYR A 89 10.37 -16.39 8.87
CA TYR A 89 10.40 -15.31 7.90
C TYR A 89 11.81 -15.11 7.32
N LEU A 90 12.85 -15.10 8.13
CA LEU A 90 14.23 -14.96 7.66
C LEU A 90 14.68 -16.14 6.81
N GLU A 91 14.27 -17.37 7.16
CA GLU A 91 14.50 -18.55 6.33
C GLU A 91 13.85 -18.40 4.95
N LYS A 92 12.60 -17.94 4.92
CA LYS A 92 11.89 -17.64 3.67
C LYS A 92 12.60 -16.57 2.86
N ALA A 93 12.97 -15.44 3.47
CA ALA A 93 13.67 -14.36 2.78
C ALA A 93 15.00 -14.83 2.17
N VAL A 94 15.78 -15.64 2.91
CA VAL A 94 17.02 -16.23 2.39
C VAL A 94 16.75 -17.16 1.19
N ALA A 95 15.69 -17.95 1.24
CA ALA A 95 15.30 -18.82 0.12
C ALA A 95 14.95 -17.99 -1.12
N GLU A 96 14.11 -16.96 -0.97
CA GLU A 96 13.70 -16.10 -2.09
C GLU A 96 14.89 -15.31 -2.69
N HIS A 97 15.89 -14.93 -1.88
CA HIS A 97 17.14 -14.35 -2.42
C HIS A 97 17.95 -15.33 -3.26
N ARG A 98 17.96 -16.61 -2.90
CA ARG A 98 18.68 -17.64 -3.67
C ARG A 98 17.97 -17.97 -4.98
N ASP A 99 16.64 -17.96 -4.94
CA ASP A 99 15.76 -18.36 -6.04
C ASP A 99 15.14 -17.15 -6.74
N ALA A 100 15.81 -15.99 -6.70
CA ALA A 100 15.32 -14.77 -7.33
C ALA A 100 15.02 -14.96 -8.81
N THR A 101 13.81 -14.62 -9.22
CA THR A 101 13.31 -14.66 -10.59
C THR A 101 13.44 -13.31 -11.28
N PRO A 102 13.44 -13.22 -12.63
CA PRO A 102 13.23 -11.96 -13.32
C PRO A 102 11.91 -11.33 -12.90
N PHE A 103 11.79 -10.02 -13.02
CA PHE A 103 10.51 -9.33 -12.85
C PHE A 103 9.73 -9.39 -14.16
N ASP A 104 8.85 -10.39 -14.31
CA ASP A 104 8.11 -10.63 -15.55
C ASP A 104 6.65 -11.07 -15.34
N GLN A 105 6.16 -11.14 -14.07
CA GLN A 105 4.78 -11.45 -13.74
C GLN A 105 4.19 -10.40 -12.81
N PHE A 106 3.22 -9.65 -13.31
CA PHE A 106 2.60 -8.52 -12.61
C PHE A 106 1.08 -8.68 -12.50
N VAL A 107 0.54 -8.37 -11.33
CA VAL A 107 -0.91 -8.32 -11.11
C VAL A 107 -1.29 -7.02 -10.44
N SER A 108 -2.18 -6.26 -11.06
CA SER A 108 -2.80 -5.08 -10.48
C SER A 108 -4.27 -5.32 -10.18
N TYR A 109 -4.69 -4.92 -9.00
CA TYR A 109 -6.08 -4.96 -8.58
C TYR A 109 -6.56 -3.55 -8.24
N THR A 110 -7.67 -3.15 -8.87
CA THR A 110 -8.36 -1.89 -8.56
C THR A 110 -9.68 -2.21 -7.87
N GLY A 111 -9.73 -1.93 -6.57
CA GLY A 111 -10.89 -2.05 -5.73
C GLY A 111 -11.91 -0.94 -5.91
N HIS A 112 -12.96 -0.99 -5.10
CA HIS A 112 -13.92 0.10 -5.01
C HIS A 112 -13.25 1.31 -4.36
N GLY A 113 -13.12 2.40 -5.09
CA GLY A 113 -12.58 3.66 -4.60
C GLY A 113 -13.45 4.84 -5.02
N SER A 114 -13.71 5.76 -4.10
CA SER A 114 -14.47 6.99 -4.37
C SER A 114 -13.60 8.24 -4.39
N TYR A 115 -12.33 8.12 -4.03
CA TYR A 115 -11.36 9.21 -3.98
C TYR A 115 -10.16 8.85 -4.81
N SER A 116 -9.63 9.83 -5.55
CA SER A 116 -8.38 9.71 -6.27
C SER A 116 -8.41 8.99 -7.63
N ASN A 117 -7.24 8.91 -8.21
CA ASN A 117 -6.99 8.28 -9.50
C ASN A 117 -6.95 6.74 -9.44
N SER A 118 -7.23 6.12 -8.28
CA SER A 118 -7.15 4.66 -8.12
C SER A 118 -7.96 3.89 -9.17
N LEU A 119 -9.15 4.41 -9.55
CA LEU A 119 -9.99 3.77 -10.56
C LEU A 119 -9.37 3.73 -11.97
N ILE A 120 -8.38 4.54 -12.25
CA ILE A 120 -7.69 4.62 -13.54
C ILE A 120 -6.20 4.28 -13.46
N ALA A 121 -5.66 4.01 -12.26
CA ALA A 121 -4.25 3.71 -12.04
C ALA A 121 -3.73 2.59 -12.96
N TRP A 122 -4.56 1.61 -13.28
CA TRP A 122 -4.24 0.52 -14.20
C TRP A 122 -3.81 1.00 -15.60
N ARG A 123 -4.23 2.20 -16.04
CA ARG A 123 -3.80 2.77 -17.33
C ARG A 123 -2.37 3.23 -17.27
N ASP A 124 -2.04 3.93 -16.19
CA ASP A 124 -0.69 4.45 -15.96
C ASP A 124 0.27 3.29 -15.75
N GLU A 125 -0.16 2.26 -15.01
CA GLU A 125 0.63 1.02 -14.85
C GLU A 125 0.85 0.31 -16.18
N GLN A 126 -0.17 0.16 -17.00
CA GLN A 126 -0.03 -0.49 -18.31
C GLN A 126 0.95 0.28 -19.20
N GLN A 127 0.82 1.61 -19.26
CA GLN A 127 1.74 2.44 -20.03
C GLN A 127 3.16 2.31 -19.51
N LEU A 128 3.35 2.36 -18.20
CA LEU A 128 4.65 2.24 -17.56
C LEU A 128 5.30 0.87 -17.84
N LEU A 129 4.53 -0.21 -17.76
CA LEU A 129 5.04 -1.55 -18.08
C LEU A 129 5.49 -1.64 -19.55
N ASP A 130 4.73 -1.05 -20.48
CA ASP A 130 5.09 -1.00 -21.90
C ASP A 130 6.37 -0.18 -22.13
N GLU A 131 6.50 0.97 -21.45
CA GLU A 131 7.64 1.87 -21.59
C GLU A 131 8.93 1.32 -20.97
N GLN A 132 8.83 0.72 -19.78
CA GLN A 132 10.02 0.32 -19.00
C GLN A 132 10.51 -1.10 -19.28
N PHE A 133 9.63 -2.00 -19.71
CA PHE A 133 9.93 -3.42 -19.86
C PHE A 133 9.86 -3.93 -21.33
N GLY A 134 9.61 -3.03 -22.28
CA GLY A 134 9.48 -3.37 -23.68
C GLY A 134 8.39 -4.43 -23.90
N ASP A 135 8.76 -5.57 -24.49
CA ASP A 135 7.81 -6.62 -24.85
C ASP A 135 7.56 -7.66 -23.72
N VAL A 136 8.19 -7.52 -22.56
CA VAL A 136 8.06 -8.50 -21.45
C VAL A 136 6.61 -8.65 -21.02
N PHE A 137 5.92 -7.54 -20.77
CA PHE A 137 4.51 -7.52 -20.35
C PHE A 137 3.50 -7.39 -21.49
N SER A 138 3.95 -7.22 -22.73
CA SER A 138 3.09 -7.23 -23.91
C SER A 138 2.59 -8.62 -24.28
N ARG A 139 3.23 -9.67 -23.73
CA ARG A 139 2.83 -11.06 -23.94
C ARG A 139 1.60 -11.41 -23.12
N THR A 140 0.76 -12.26 -23.67
CA THR A 140 -0.46 -12.73 -23.00
C THR A 140 -0.11 -13.35 -21.64
N HIS A 141 -0.80 -12.90 -20.60
CA HIS A 141 -0.74 -13.40 -19.22
C HIS A 141 0.40 -12.90 -18.32
N ASN A 142 1.37 -12.16 -18.80
CA ASN A 142 2.45 -11.62 -17.97
C ASN A 142 2.00 -10.47 -17.08
N ALA A 143 1.04 -9.65 -17.53
CA ALA A 143 0.39 -8.63 -16.71
C ALA A 143 -1.12 -8.86 -16.66
N LYS A 144 -1.71 -8.79 -15.47
CA LYS A 144 -3.15 -8.86 -15.25
C LYS A 144 -3.65 -7.65 -14.53
N PHE A 145 -4.71 -7.05 -15.07
CA PHE A 145 -5.41 -5.91 -14.49
C PHE A 145 -6.83 -6.33 -14.11
N LEU A 146 -7.06 -6.48 -12.82
CA LEU A 146 -8.35 -6.86 -12.26
C LEU A 146 -9.04 -5.65 -11.66
N ARG A 147 -10.35 -5.55 -11.82
CA ARG A 147 -11.16 -4.50 -11.21
C ARG A 147 -12.39 -5.09 -10.55
N TYR A 148 -12.78 -4.53 -9.42
CA TYR A 148 -13.94 -4.97 -8.65
C TYR A 148 -15.24 -5.09 -9.46
N SER A 149 -15.38 -4.26 -10.50
CA SER A 149 -16.58 -4.19 -11.34
C SER A 149 -16.59 -5.14 -12.53
N MET A 150 -15.52 -5.90 -12.76
CA MET A 150 -15.38 -6.75 -13.95
C MET A 150 -15.93 -8.15 -13.76
N GLN A 151 -16.05 -8.62 -12.54
CA GLN A 151 -16.40 -10.00 -12.24
C GLN A 151 -17.34 -10.09 -11.04
N PRO A 152 -18.36 -10.96 -11.13
CA PRO A 152 -18.97 -11.54 -9.97
C PRO A 152 -17.90 -12.29 -9.17
N PHE A 153 -17.86 -12.61 -7.99
CA PHE A 153 -16.85 -13.41 -7.27
C PHE A 153 -15.41 -12.84 -7.36
N VAL A 154 -15.30 -11.50 -7.27
CA VAL A 154 -14.00 -10.82 -7.38
C VAL A 154 -13.02 -11.29 -6.31
N LYS A 155 -13.48 -11.55 -5.09
CA LYS A 155 -12.65 -12.02 -3.98
C LYS A 155 -11.99 -13.35 -4.28
N GLU A 156 -12.77 -14.32 -4.74
CA GLU A 156 -12.29 -15.67 -5.07
C GLU A 156 -11.30 -15.63 -6.26
N SER A 157 -11.58 -14.77 -7.23
CA SER A 157 -10.68 -14.57 -8.37
C SER A 157 -9.37 -13.96 -7.93
N LEU A 158 -9.42 -12.94 -7.07
CA LEU A 158 -8.24 -12.28 -6.55
C LEU A 158 -7.41 -13.23 -5.66
N ILE A 159 -8.04 -14.00 -4.79
CA ILE A 159 -7.34 -15.01 -3.97
C ILE A 159 -6.58 -16.02 -4.84
N ARG A 160 -7.14 -16.41 -5.99
CA ARG A 160 -6.39 -17.28 -6.93
C ARG A 160 -5.13 -16.62 -7.46
N GLU A 161 -5.18 -15.33 -7.77
CA GLU A 161 -3.98 -14.58 -8.22
C GLU A 161 -2.96 -14.40 -7.08
N VAL A 162 -3.42 -14.09 -5.85
CA VAL A 162 -2.55 -13.98 -4.67
C VAL A 162 -1.80 -15.27 -4.38
N ARG A 163 -2.43 -16.43 -4.66
CA ARG A 163 -1.86 -17.77 -4.47
C ARG A 163 -0.93 -18.23 -5.58
N ARG A 164 -0.86 -17.54 -6.70
CA ARG A 164 0.04 -17.94 -7.80
C ARG A 164 1.49 -17.82 -7.35
N ASP A 165 2.26 -18.86 -7.57
CA ASP A 165 3.67 -18.96 -7.19
C ASP A 165 4.63 -18.29 -8.18
N ASP A 166 4.13 -17.98 -9.38
CA ASP A 166 4.87 -17.30 -10.44
C ASP A 166 4.75 -15.77 -10.41
N VAL A 167 3.86 -15.19 -9.60
CA VAL A 167 3.70 -13.73 -9.53
C VAL A 167 4.87 -13.08 -8.79
N ASP A 168 5.48 -12.11 -9.43
CA ASP A 168 6.59 -11.35 -8.87
C ASP A 168 6.09 -10.17 -8.02
N MET A 169 5.19 -9.38 -8.58
CA MET A 169 4.65 -8.20 -7.91
C MET A 169 3.13 -8.13 -8.02
N MET A 170 2.49 -7.76 -6.92
CA MET A 170 1.08 -7.36 -6.90
C MET A 170 0.91 -5.94 -6.39
N VAL A 171 -0.08 -5.26 -6.94
CA VAL A 171 -0.49 -3.94 -6.48
C VAL A 171 -1.98 -3.94 -6.17
N PHE A 172 -2.35 -3.37 -5.02
CA PHE A 172 -3.72 -3.19 -4.60
C PHE A 172 -4.04 -1.71 -4.49
N HIS A 173 -4.89 -1.20 -5.39
CA HIS A 173 -5.48 0.13 -5.31
C HIS A 173 -6.87 -0.01 -4.69
N GLU A 174 -6.99 0.17 -3.39
CA GLU A 174 -8.23 -0.10 -2.68
C GLU A 174 -8.37 0.70 -1.39
N HIS A 175 -9.51 0.62 -0.75
CA HIS A 175 -9.64 1.06 0.62
C HIS A 175 -9.01 0.04 1.56
N GLY A 176 -8.45 0.51 2.67
CA GLY A 176 -7.81 -0.34 3.66
C GLY A 176 -8.07 0.11 5.09
N MET A 177 -7.92 -0.84 5.99
CA MET A 177 -7.83 -0.68 7.43
C MET A 177 -6.71 -1.61 7.93
N PRO A 178 -6.19 -1.46 9.15
CA PRO A 178 -5.13 -2.33 9.63
C PRO A 178 -5.45 -3.82 9.47
N HIS A 179 -6.69 -4.21 9.70
CA HIS A 179 -7.14 -5.60 9.73
C HIS A 179 -7.94 -6.04 8.49
N ARG A 180 -8.03 -5.19 7.45
CA ARG A 180 -8.86 -5.51 6.29
C ARG A 180 -8.42 -4.79 5.01
N GLN A 181 -8.47 -5.52 3.91
CA GLN A 181 -8.50 -5.01 2.54
C GLN A 181 -9.97 -4.92 2.08
N TYR A 182 -10.38 -3.77 1.56
CA TYR A 182 -11.74 -3.57 1.02
C TYR A 182 -11.72 -3.71 -0.49
N LEU A 183 -12.05 -4.88 -0.97
CA LEU A 183 -12.00 -5.21 -2.40
C LEU A 183 -13.17 -4.58 -3.17
N SER A 184 -14.36 -4.61 -2.58
CA SER A 184 -15.59 -4.13 -3.21
C SER A 184 -16.44 -3.35 -2.20
N GLY A 185 -17.19 -2.35 -2.68
CA GLY A 185 -18.15 -1.64 -1.83
C GLY A 185 -19.43 -2.43 -1.56
N THR A 186 -19.77 -3.35 -2.46
CA THR A 186 -20.96 -4.20 -2.37
C THR A 186 -20.68 -5.58 -2.92
N PRO A 187 -21.31 -6.64 -2.38
CA PRO A 187 -21.32 -7.93 -3.03
C PRO A 187 -21.93 -7.85 -4.43
N TYR A 188 -21.53 -8.75 -5.29
CA TYR A 188 -22.16 -8.87 -6.59
C TYR A 188 -23.64 -9.27 -6.47
N VAL A 189 -24.50 -8.63 -7.23
CA VAL A 189 -25.94 -8.89 -7.24
C VAL A 189 -26.39 -9.33 -8.64
N GLU A 190 -27.11 -10.46 -8.71
CA GLU A 190 -27.55 -11.06 -9.97
C GLU A 190 -29.02 -10.76 -10.28
N SER A 191 -29.80 -10.45 -9.25
CA SER A 191 -31.24 -10.26 -9.34
C SER A 191 -31.71 -8.96 -8.68
N ALA A 192 -32.96 -8.58 -8.94
CA ALA A 192 -33.60 -7.46 -8.24
C ALA A 192 -33.78 -7.77 -6.75
N GLU A 193 -34.02 -9.03 -6.39
CA GLU A 193 -34.10 -9.50 -5.01
C GLU A 193 -32.76 -9.34 -4.29
N ASP A 194 -31.65 -9.71 -4.94
CA ASP A 194 -30.30 -9.52 -4.36
C ASP A 194 -29.98 -8.03 -4.19
N ALA A 195 -30.35 -7.20 -5.16
CA ALA A 195 -30.17 -5.75 -5.06
C ALA A 195 -30.98 -5.16 -3.92
N ALA A 196 -32.21 -5.63 -3.70
CA ALA A 196 -33.04 -5.22 -2.56
C ALA A 196 -32.43 -5.68 -1.23
N ALA A 197 -31.97 -6.93 -1.15
CA ALA A 197 -31.31 -7.47 0.04
C ALA A 197 -30.05 -6.68 0.38
N GLU A 198 -29.23 -6.33 -0.60
CA GLU A 198 -28.03 -5.51 -0.40
C GLU A 198 -28.37 -4.08 0.04
N MET A 199 -29.41 -3.48 -0.51
CA MET A 199 -29.90 -2.18 -0.04
C MET A 199 -30.36 -2.25 1.41
N GLN A 200 -31.10 -3.29 1.80
CA GLN A 200 -31.50 -3.52 3.18
C GLN A 200 -30.29 -3.69 4.10
N ARG A 201 -29.28 -4.48 3.67
CA ARG A 201 -28.03 -4.65 4.40
C ARG A 201 -27.33 -3.31 4.65
N SER A 202 -27.17 -2.53 3.58
CA SER A 202 -26.53 -1.21 3.66
C SER A 202 -27.27 -0.24 4.60
N LEU A 203 -28.59 -0.26 4.59
CA LEU A 203 -29.41 0.56 5.49
C LEU A 203 -29.32 0.07 6.95
N ARG A 204 -29.29 -1.24 7.20
CA ARG A 204 -29.09 -1.82 8.53
C ARG A 204 -27.70 -1.48 9.07
N GLU A 205 -26.66 -1.59 8.25
CA GLU A 205 -25.29 -1.21 8.61
C GLU A 205 -25.21 0.27 9.01
N LEU A 206 -25.84 1.14 8.21
CA LEU A 206 -25.92 2.56 8.52
C LEU A 206 -26.66 2.80 9.82
N ALA A 207 -27.76 2.09 10.07
CA ALA A 207 -28.56 2.22 11.30
C ALA A 207 -27.80 1.82 12.57
N ARG A 208 -26.84 0.91 12.45
CA ARG A 208 -25.99 0.45 13.56
C ARG A 208 -24.86 1.40 13.92
N ARG A 209 -24.56 2.40 13.07
CA ARG A 209 -23.49 3.36 13.38
C ARG A 209 -23.79 4.14 14.65
N PRO A 210 -22.81 4.34 15.54
CA PRO A 210 -23.00 5.14 16.76
C PRO A 210 -23.53 6.54 16.47
N GLY A 211 -24.25 7.11 17.43
CA GLY A 211 -24.79 8.47 17.32
C GLY A 211 -25.99 8.56 16.38
N SER A 212 -25.85 9.27 15.27
CA SER A 212 -26.94 9.54 14.32
C SER A 212 -27.19 8.45 13.27
N GLY A 213 -26.67 7.23 13.46
CA GLY A 213 -26.76 6.16 12.48
C GLY A 213 -28.20 5.83 12.05
N ARG A 214 -29.11 5.68 13.01
CA ARG A 214 -30.53 5.42 12.71
C ARG A 214 -31.23 6.56 11.97
N GLU A 215 -30.91 7.78 12.31
CA GLU A 215 -31.42 8.99 11.66
C GLU A 215 -30.92 9.07 10.21
N SER A 216 -29.66 8.79 10.02
CA SER A 216 -29.03 8.72 8.71
C SER A 216 -29.62 7.61 7.83
N ALA A 217 -29.90 6.45 8.40
CA ALA A 217 -30.58 5.35 7.70
C ALA A 217 -32.02 5.75 7.31
N ALA A 218 -32.76 6.38 8.21
CA ALA A 218 -34.13 6.86 7.94
C ALA A 218 -34.13 7.91 6.81
N LYS A 219 -33.25 8.87 6.85
CA LYS A 219 -33.08 9.88 5.80
C LYS A 219 -32.77 9.23 4.44
N ARG A 220 -31.79 8.33 4.40
CA ARG A 220 -31.37 7.66 3.17
C ARG A 220 -32.46 6.74 2.59
N ALA A 221 -33.23 6.07 3.45
CA ALA A 221 -34.38 5.28 3.05
C ALA A 221 -35.46 6.17 2.45
N ALA A 222 -35.83 7.27 3.11
CA ALA A 222 -36.84 8.23 2.63
C ALA A 222 -36.47 8.83 1.28
N GLU A 223 -35.21 9.20 1.06
CA GLU A 223 -34.70 9.70 -0.24
C GLU A 223 -34.92 8.70 -1.39
N LYS A 224 -35.05 7.43 -1.07
CA LYS A 224 -35.27 6.34 -2.03
C LYS A 224 -36.74 5.85 -2.07
N GLY A 225 -37.65 6.50 -1.31
CA GLY A 225 -39.03 6.08 -1.19
C GLY A 225 -39.23 4.79 -0.41
N LEU A 226 -38.27 4.43 0.48
CA LEU A 226 -38.30 3.23 1.31
C LEU A 226 -38.73 3.59 2.75
N ASP A 227 -39.39 2.67 3.41
CA ASP A 227 -39.84 2.83 4.78
C ASP A 227 -38.90 2.16 5.81
N SER A 228 -39.26 2.25 7.08
CA SER A 228 -38.45 1.71 8.18
C SER A 228 -38.30 0.20 8.20
N THR A 229 -39.14 -0.56 7.48
CA THR A 229 -39.04 -2.02 7.42
C THR A 229 -37.71 -2.47 6.79
N TRP A 230 -37.09 -1.61 5.99
CA TRP A 230 -35.82 -1.86 5.34
C TRP A 230 -34.61 -1.90 6.28
N TYR A 231 -34.74 -1.34 7.50
CA TYR A 231 -33.62 -1.26 8.45
C TYR A 231 -34.01 -1.51 9.93
N ASN A 232 -35.31 -1.69 10.24
CA ASN A 232 -35.78 -1.83 11.63
C ASN A 232 -35.24 -3.08 12.35
N ARG A 233 -34.87 -4.13 11.59
CA ARG A 233 -34.29 -5.37 12.08
C ARG A 233 -32.75 -5.34 12.23
N ALA A 234 -32.15 -4.16 12.24
CA ALA A 234 -30.70 -3.98 12.22
C ALA A 234 -29.97 -4.73 13.36
N GLU A 235 -30.58 -4.77 14.55
CA GLU A 235 -29.99 -5.38 15.76
C GLU A 235 -30.38 -6.85 15.97
N GLU A 236 -31.20 -7.43 15.09
CA GLU A 236 -31.58 -8.83 15.22
C GLU A 236 -30.38 -9.75 14.95
N PRO A 237 -30.13 -10.77 15.83
CA PRO A 237 -28.97 -11.66 15.68
C PRO A 237 -28.85 -12.31 14.31
N GLU A 238 -29.96 -12.71 13.70
CA GLU A 238 -29.99 -13.30 12.38
C GLU A 238 -29.56 -12.33 11.30
N MET A 239 -30.00 -11.07 11.37
CA MET A 239 -29.59 -10.02 10.43
C MET A 239 -28.11 -9.67 10.59
N LEU A 240 -27.62 -9.59 11.82
CA LEU A 240 -26.21 -9.39 12.10
C LEU A 240 -25.35 -10.50 11.47
N ARG A 241 -25.79 -11.76 11.63
CA ARG A 241 -25.08 -12.91 11.05
C ARG A 241 -25.08 -12.88 9.51
N LEU A 242 -26.22 -12.62 8.89
CA LEU A 242 -26.35 -12.54 7.43
C LEU A 242 -25.53 -11.35 6.86
N ASP A 243 -25.61 -10.20 7.50
CA ASP A 243 -24.87 -9.02 7.09
C ASP A 243 -23.36 -9.23 7.22
N SER A 244 -22.89 -9.91 8.27
CA SER A 244 -21.49 -10.28 8.45
C SER A 244 -20.99 -11.23 7.35
N ILE A 245 -21.78 -12.24 6.98
CA ILE A 245 -21.42 -13.15 5.88
C ILE A 245 -21.32 -12.40 4.55
N ALA A 246 -22.25 -11.50 4.27
CA ALA A 246 -22.22 -10.69 3.06
C ALA A 246 -20.99 -9.74 3.06
N ASP A 247 -20.70 -9.15 4.21
CA ASP A 247 -19.56 -8.25 4.37
C ASP A 247 -18.21 -8.95 4.13
N LEU A 248 -18.04 -10.19 4.62
CA LEU A 248 -16.83 -10.98 4.38
C LEU A 248 -16.54 -11.23 2.89
N ARG A 249 -17.54 -11.15 2.02
CA ARG A 249 -17.36 -11.28 0.55
C ARG A 249 -16.75 -10.05 -0.08
N THR A 250 -16.78 -8.91 0.60
CA THR A 250 -16.32 -7.63 0.08
C THR A 250 -14.89 -7.27 0.44
N GLY A 251 -14.18 -8.11 1.18
CA GLY A 251 -12.80 -7.85 1.60
C GLY A 251 -12.03 -9.09 2.00
N ILE A 252 -10.73 -8.92 2.19
CA ILE A 252 -9.84 -9.91 2.82
C ILE A 252 -9.56 -9.44 4.23
N ILE A 253 -9.79 -10.30 5.22
CA ILE A 253 -9.52 -10.02 6.64
C ILE A 253 -8.26 -10.75 7.10
N LEU A 254 -7.71 -10.34 8.25
CA LEU A 254 -6.47 -10.90 8.80
C LEU A 254 -6.50 -12.43 8.92
N GLU A 255 -7.63 -12.96 9.40
CA GLU A 255 -7.82 -14.40 9.67
C GLU A 255 -7.76 -15.25 8.40
N GLU A 256 -7.96 -14.65 7.23
CA GLU A 256 -7.92 -15.37 5.95
C GLU A 256 -6.50 -15.44 5.37
N VAL A 257 -5.61 -14.48 5.73
CA VAL A 257 -4.31 -14.30 5.05
C VAL A 257 -3.40 -15.52 5.21
N GLU A 258 -3.40 -16.18 6.39
CA GLU A 258 -2.61 -17.40 6.60
C GLU A 258 -3.02 -18.52 5.63
N ALA A 259 -4.33 -18.72 5.48
CA ALA A 259 -4.87 -19.76 4.58
C ALA A 259 -4.73 -19.37 3.10
N ILE A 260 -4.70 -18.07 2.80
CA ILE A 260 -4.44 -17.57 1.44
C ILE A 260 -2.99 -17.86 1.03
N ALA A 261 -2.02 -17.73 1.94
CA ALA A 261 -0.61 -17.96 1.69
C ALA A 261 -0.09 -17.11 0.50
N PRO A 262 0.05 -15.78 0.65
CA PRO A 262 0.45 -14.88 -0.43
C PRO A 262 1.81 -15.25 -1.06
N ASN A 263 1.88 -15.32 -2.38
CA ASN A 263 3.06 -15.78 -3.10
C ASN A 263 3.79 -14.69 -3.91
N ALA A 264 3.14 -13.57 -4.26
CA ALA A 264 3.87 -12.46 -4.87
C ALA A 264 5.00 -12.00 -3.94
N ARG A 265 6.24 -11.97 -4.44
CA ARG A 265 7.44 -11.65 -3.64
C ARG A 265 7.38 -10.23 -3.09
N PHE A 266 6.83 -9.33 -3.88
CA PHE A 266 6.62 -7.94 -3.51
C PHE A 266 5.16 -7.53 -3.68
N VAL A 267 4.57 -6.92 -2.65
CA VAL A 267 3.19 -6.44 -2.69
C VAL A 267 3.13 -4.98 -2.30
N VAL A 268 2.49 -4.17 -3.13
CA VAL A 268 2.19 -2.77 -2.82
C VAL A 268 0.72 -2.64 -2.42
N PHE A 269 0.49 -2.09 -1.24
CA PHE A 269 -0.82 -1.68 -0.76
C PHE A 269 -0.96 -0.16 -0.90
N ASP A 270 -1.44 0.28 -2.04
CA ASP A 270 -1.92 1.64 -2.25
C ASP A 270 -3.31 1.76 -1.61
N ALA A 271 -3.31 1.67 -0.30
CA ALA A 271 -4.48 1.59 0.57
C ALA A 271 -4.21 2.24 1.92
N CYS A 272 -5.27 2.74 2.56
CA CYS A 272 -5.16 3.30 3.91
C CYS A 272 -4.83 2.22 4.94
N TYR A 273 -4.00 2.53 5.92
CA TYR A 273 -3.74 1.74 7.14
C TYR A 273 -3.25 0.30 6.98
N ASN A 274 -3.17 -0.28 5.81
CA ASN A 274 -2.74 -1.69 5.68
C ASN A 274 -1.31 -1.95 6.19
N GLY A 275 -0.50 -0.90 6.32
CA GLY A 275 0.84 -0.90 6.92
C GLY A 275 0.91 -0.32 8.33
N ASP A 276 -0.22 -0.20 9.05
CA ASP A 276 -0.21 0.40 10.38
C ASP A 276 0.44 -0.52 11.43
N TYR A 277 1.74 -0.42 11.53
CA TYR A 277 2.54 -1.21 12.45
C TYR A 277 2.41 -0.81 13.94
N ARG A 278 1.53 0.14 14.29
CA ARG A 278 1.13 0.37 15.68
C ARG A 278 0.31 -0.79 16.21
N GLU A 279 -0.50 -1.39 15.34
CA GLU A 279 -1.36 -2.53 15.66
C GLU A 279 -0.54 -3.81 15.91
N ASP A 280 -1.05 -4.69 16.76
CA ASP A 280 -0.46 -5.99 17.05
C ASP A 280 -0.51 -6.93 15.83
N ASP A 281 -1.55 -6.77 15.02
CA ASP A 281 -1.80 -7.48 13.78
C ASP A 281 -2.25 -6.50 12.69
N PHE A 282 -1.67 -6.58 11.50
CA PHE A 282 -2.01 -5.74 10.36
C PHE A 282 -1.72 -6.44 9.02
N ILE A 283 -2.47 -6.09 7.99
CA ILE A 283 -2.50 -6.79 6.69
C ILE A 283 -1.10 -6.99 6.10
N ALA A 284 -0.31 -5.94 5.94
CA ALA A 284 1.01 -6.03 5.33
C ALA A 284 1.97 -6.93 6.14
N GLY A 285 1.85 -6.90 7.48
CA GLY A 285 2.58 -7.79 8.37
C GLY A 285 2.15 -9.25 8.23
N HIS A 286 0.84 -9.50 8.12
CA HIS A 286 0.32 -10.86 7.88
C HIS A 286 0.81 -11.42 6.54
N TYR A 287 0.85 -10.61 5.46
CA TYR A 287 1.35 -11.06 4.16
C TYR A 287 2.77 -11.60 4.21
N ILE A 288 3.67 -10.91 4.92
CA ILE A 288 5.07 -11.37 5.03
C ILE A 288 5.25 -12.52 6.02
N MET A 289 4.40 -12.64 7.05
CA MET A 289 4.53 -13.68 8.09
C MET A 289 3.78 -14.96 7.74
N ALA A 290 2.76 -14.89 6.86
CA ALA A 290 2.03 -16.06 6.38
C ALA A 290 2.95 -17.07 5.66
N PRO A 291 2.52 -18.33 5.52
CA PRO A 291 3.11 -19.24 4.53
C PRO A 291 3.07 -18.61 3.14
N GLY A 292 3.83 -19.11 2.22
CA GLY A 292 3.93 -18.53 0.88
C GLY A 292 5.21 -17.73 0.70
N ARG A 293 5.34 -17.05 -0.43
CA ARG A 293 6.60 -16.50 -0.90
C ARG A 293 6.74 -14.99 -0.72
N CYS A 294 5.72 -14.30 -0.21
CA CYS A 294 5.77 -12.87 0.04
C CYS A 294 6.82 -12.53 1.10
N VAL A 295 7.83 -11.75 0.71
CA VAL A 295 8.93 -11.35 1.59
C VAL A 295 8.96 -9.85 1.86
N THR A 296 8.31 -9.06 1.01
CA THR A 296 8.32 -7.60 1.14
C THR A 296 6.97 -7.03 0.75
N THR A 297 6.49 -6.09 1.55
CA THR A 297 5.35 -5.25 1.18
C THR A 297 5.72 -3.78 1.31
N PHE A 298 5.05 -2.92 0.54
CA PHE A 298 5.09 -1.48 0.68
C PHE A 298 3.68 -0.99 1.00
N ALA A 299 3.50 -0.34 2.14
CA ALA A 299 2.17 -0.06 2.66
C ALA A 299 2.14 1.20 3.52
N ASN A 300 0.95 1.79 3.67
CA ASN A 300 0.71 3.05 4.36
C ASN A 300 0.25 2.83 5.79
N SER A 301 0.79 3.63 6.72
CA SER A 301 0.49 3.53 8.16
C SER A 301 -0.72 4.37 8.61
N VAL A 302 -1.24 5.23 7.75
CA VAL A 302 -2.43 6.07 7.98
C VAL A 302 -3.27 6.18 6.70
N ASN A 303 -4.29 7.04 6.72
CA ASN A 303 -5.06 7.39 5.52
C ASN A 303 -4.18 7.98 4.43
N VAL A 304 -4.46 7.60 3.19
CA VAL A 304 -3.82 8.15 1.98
C VAL A 304 -4.87 8.55 0.95
N LEU A 305 -4.54 9.48 0.09
CA LEU A 305 -5.42 9.91 -1.00
C LEU A 305 -5.25 9.09 -2.29
N GLN A 306 -4.25 8.25 -2.36
CA GLN A 306 -3.92 7.46 -3.55
C GLN A 306 -3.67 8.34 -4.81
N ASP A 307 -3.20 9.56 -4.60
CA ASP A 307 -2.94 10.57 -5.64
C ASP A 307 -1.47 10.60 -6.08
N LYS A 308 -0.64 9.77 -5.46
CA LYS A 308 0.76 9.59 -5.82
C LYS A 308 1.00 8.19 -6.38
N SER A 309 1.75 8.16 -7.46
CA SER A 309 2.17 6.91 -8.06
C SER A 309 3.24 6.25 -7.19
N ALA A 310 2.96 5.05 -6.72
CA ALA A 310 3.98 4.16 -6.14
C ALA A 310 4.79 3.44 -7.23
N PHE A 311 4.80 3.98 -8.47
CA PHE A 311 5.39 3.30 -9.63
C PHE A 311 6.58 4.04 -10.21
N ASP A 312 6.92 5.19 -9.66
CA ASP A 312 8.10 5.93 -10.09
C ASP A 312 9.33 5.01 -10.01
N LEU A 313 10.10 4.95 -11.08
CA LEU A 313 11.29 4.11 -11.22
C LEU A 313 11.02 2.59 -11.09
N LEU A 314 9.82 2.11 -11.39
CA LEU A 314 9.48 0.68 -11.30
C LEU A 314 10.35 -0.18 -12.23
N GLY A 315 10.76 0.33 -13.39
CA GLY A 315 11.66 -0.32 -14.31
C GLY A 315 12.99 -0.74 -13.69
N LEU A 316 13.49 0.01 -12.71
CA LEU A 316 14.71 -0.33 -11.99
C LEU A 316 14.61 -1.61 -11.17
N LEU A 317 13.40 -2.04 -10.77
CA LEU A 317 13.20 -3.35 -10.13
C LEU A 317 13.52 -4.49 -11.11
N GLY A 318 13.18 -4.34 -12.39
CA GLY A 318 13.58 -5.27 -13.45
C GLY A 318 15.08 -5.32 -13.67
N GLU A 319 15.80 -4.25 -13.37
CA GLU A 319 17.25 -4.18 -13.37
C GLU A 319 17.90 -4.67 -12.05
N GLY A 320 17.11 -5.22 -11.15
CA GLY A 320 17.58 -5.79 -9.88
C GLY A 320 17.90 -4.74 -8.82
N LEU A 321 17.30 -3.55 -8.88
CA LEU A 321 17.38 -2.60 -7.79
C LEU A 321 16.70 -3.20 -6.55
N ARG A 322 17.33 -3.03 -5.37
CA ARG A 322 16.72 -3.46 -4.12
C ARG A 322 15.44 -2.68 -3.84
N ILE A 323 14.41 -3.35 -3.32
CA ILE A 323 13.11 -2.71 -3.05
C ILE A 323 13.28 -1.52 -2.10
N GLY A 324 14.11 -1.61 -1.08
CA GLY A 324 14.39 -0.48 -0.20
C GLY A 324 15.01 0.71 -0.94
N ALA A 325 15.91 0.46 -1.90
CA ALA A 325 16.51 1.51 -2.70
C ALA A 325 15.50 2.16 -3.66
N TRP A 326 14.55 1.38 -4.20
CA TRP A 326 13.41 1.90 -4.95
C TRP A 326 12.50 2.75 -4.04
N ALA A 327 12.15 2.24 -2.85
CA ALA A 327 11.27 2.93 -1.90
C ALA A 327 11.82 4.28 -1.41
N LYS A 328 13.13 4.47 -1.38
CA LYS A 328 13.77 5.77 -1.08
C LYS A 328 13.33 6.90 -2.00
N ASN A 329 12.98 6.58 -3.25
CA ASN A 329 12.56 7.56 -4.23
C ASN A 329 11.06 7.90 -4.13
N ILE A 330 10.32 7.23 -3.23
CA ILE A 330 8.93 7.52 -2.93
C ILE A 330 8.88 8.44 -1.70
N HIS A 331 8.80 9.73 -1.94
CA HIS A 331 8.93 10.77 -0.92
C HIS A 331 7.64 10.95 -0.11
N ILE A 332 7.15 9.88 0.54
CA ILE A 332 5.91 9.85 1.30
C ILE A 332 6.22 9.53 2.77
N LEU A 333 5.68 10.34 3.70
CA LEU A 333 5.94 10.23 5.13
C LEU A 333 5.35 8.94 5.74
N GLU A 334 4.16 8.55 5.28
CA GLU A 334 3.36 7.45 5.81
C GLU A 334 3.59 6.09 5.15
N SER A 335 4.41 6.02 4.11
CA SER A 335 4.64 4.78 3.35
C SER A 335 5.93 4.09 3.79
N HIS A 336 5.87 2.78 3.97
CA HIS A 336 6.95 1.99 4.56
C HIS A 336 7.14 0.65 3.86
N VAL A 337 8.38 0.19 3.86
CA VAL A 337 8.71 -1.20 3.55
C VAL A 337 8.47 -2.05 4.79
N ILE A 338 7.58 -3.01 4.69
CA ILE A 338 7.36 -4.04 5.70
C ILE A 338 7.96 -5.34 5.18
N GLY A 339 8.93 -5.89 5.90
CA GLY A 339 9.71 -7.04 5.46
C GLY A 339 11.15 -6.70 5.06
N ASP A 340 11.68 -7.41 4.09
CA ASP A 340 13.08 -7.32 3.66
C ASP A 340 13.29 -6.23 2.60
N PRO A 341 13.90 -5.09 2.96
CA PRO A 341 14.19 -4.02 2.02
C PRO A 341 15.33 -4.37 1.05
N THR A 342 16.08 -5.44 1.32
CA THR A 342 17.23 -5.85 0.50
C THR A 342 16.85 -6.81 -0.61
N TYR A 343 15.61 -7.33 -0.62
CA TYR A 343 15.12 -8.19 -1.69
C TYR A 343 15.22 -7.47 -3.04
N ARG A 344 15.58 -8.24 -4.07
CA ARG A 344 15.67 -7.79 -5.46
C ARG A 344 15.32 -8.91 -6.42
N PHE A 345 14.73 -8.57 -7.53
CA PHE A 345 14.57 -9.48 -8.64
C PHE A 345 15.89 -9.74 -9.36
N LYS A 346 15.94 -10.77 -10.17
CA LYS A 346 17.11 -11.05 -11.03
C LYS A 346 17.18 -9.96 -12.10
N ALA A 347 18.31 -9.28 -12.17
CA ALA A 347 18.52 -8.19 -13.13
C ALA A 347 18.42 -8.67 -14.59
N ALA A 348 17.71 -7.89 -15.41
CA ALA A 348 17.70 -8.09 -16.86
C ALA A 348 19.08 -7.82 -17.48
N HIS A 349 19.79 -6.80 -16.96
CA HIS A 349 21.12 -6.39 -17.40
C HIS A 349 22.10 -6.43 -16.21
N PRO A 350 22.57 -7.63 -15.80
CA PRO A 350 23.39 -7.79 -14.60
C PRO A 350 24.74 -7.06 -14.66
N GLU A 351 25.21 -6.72 -15.86
CA GLU A 351 26.43 -5.93 -16.08
C GLU A 351 26.32 -4.48 -15.63
N LEU A 352 25.11 -3.95 -15.46
CA LEU A 352 24.90 -2.55 -15.05
C LEU A 352 25.19 -2.32 -13.57
N ASP A 353 25.07 -3.32 -12.71
CA ASP A 353 25.11 -3.18 -11.25
C ASP A 353 24.34 -1.93 -10.76
N ILE A 354 23.03 -1.94 -10.98
CA ILE A 354 22.14 -0.81 -10.70
C ILE A 354 22.22 -0.33 -9.24
N ASN A 355 22.47 -1.23 -8.28
CA ASN A 355 22.58 -0.86 -6.88
C ASN A 355 23.83 -0.01 -6.59
N SER A 356 24.95 -0.33 -7.21
CA SER A 356 26.18 0.50 -7.13
C SER A 356 26.00 1.81 -7.92
N MET A 357 25.31 1.76 -9.05
CA MET A 357 25.00 2.92 -9.86
C MET A 357 24.16 3.94 -9.06
N ALA A 358 23.10 3.50 -8.41
CA ALA A 358 22.18 4.36 -7.64
C ALA A 358 22.87 5.13 -6.49
N LEU A 359 24.04 4.69 -6.03
CA LEU A 359 24.81 5.34 -4.98
C LEU A 359 25.76 6.44 -5.49
N LYS A 360 25.93 6.59 -6.81
CA LYS A 360 26.84 7.59 -7.35
C LYS A 360 26.29 9.00 -7.19
N ARG A 361 27.17 9.93 -6.77
CA ARG A 361 26.85 11.36 -6.58
C ARG A 361 27.49 12.27 -7.63
N ASN A 362 28.14 11.72 -8.64
CA ASN A 362 28.90 12.49 -9.64
C ASN A 362 27.99 12.97 -10.78
N ASN A 363 27.84 14.27 -10.94
CA ASN A 363 27.02 14.86 -12.00
C ASN A 363 27.48 14.46 -13.42
N GLY A 364 28.80 14.37 -13.65
CA GLY A 364 29.32 13.94 -14.94
C GLY A 364 28.93 12.52 -15.30
N PHE A 365 28.86 11.62 -14.31
CA PHE A 365 28.31 10.28 -14.50
C PHE A 365 26.83 10.33 -14.89
N TRP A 366 26.01 11.08 -14.18
CA TRP A 366 24.57 11.15 -14.43
C TRP A 366 24.22 11.87 -15.73
N LEU A 367 24.98 12.89 -16.12
CA LEU A 367 24.85 13.50 -17.45
C LEU A 367 25.03 12.47 -18.57
N GLY A 368 25.98 11.54 -18.41
CA GLY A 368 26.19 10.45 -19.36
C GLY A 368 25.08 9.38 -19.35
N GLN A 369 24.15 9.40 -18.38
CA GLN A 369 23.02 8.46 -18.31
C GLN A 369 21.72 9.04 -18.88
N LEU A 370 21.67 10.32 -19.24
CA LEU A 370 20.46 10.93 -19.80
C LEU A 370 20.02 10.33 -21.14
N ASP A 371 20.96 9.76 -21.89
CA ASP A 371 20.70 9.05 -23.16
C ASP A 371 20.77 7.52 -22.98
N ASN A 372 20.62 7.00 -21.76
CA ASN A 372 20.65 5.55 -21.52
C ASN A 372 19.48 4.87 -22.25
N ALA A 373 19.70 3.63 -22.73
CA ALA A 373 18.66 2.86 -23.41
C ALA A 373 17.49 2.44 -22.48
N ILE A 374 17.72 2.42 -21.17
CA ILE A 374 16.72 2.08 -20.16
C ILE A 374 16.09 3.36 -19.64
N PRO A 375 14.76 3.60 -19.87
CA PRO A 375 14.11 4.87 -19.55
C PRO A 375 14.21 5.24 -18.07
N ASP A 376 14.04 4.29 -17.16
CA ASP A 376 14.13 4.59 -15.72
C ASP A 376 15.55 4.89 -15.23
N ILE A 377 16.59 4.52 -15.98
CA ILE A 377 17.95 5.03 -15.70
C ILE A 377 18.05 6.50 -16.12
N GLN A 378 17.42 6.92 -17.20
CA GLN A 378 17.32 8.34 -17.57
C GLN A 378 16.57 9.13 -16.49
N ASN A 379 15.41 8.60 -16.04
CA ASN A 379 14.62 9.21 -14.97
C ASN A 379 15.43 9.35 -13.67
N LEU A 380 16.14 8.30 -13.28
CA LEU A 380 17.02 8.32 -12.12
C LEU A 380 18.15 9.37 -12.29
N ALA A 381 18.70 9.49 -13.49
CA ALA A 381 19.74 10.50 -13.78
C ALA A 381 19.21 11.92 -13.58
N MET A 382 17.99 12.22 -14.05
CA MET A 382 17.34 13.52 -13.82
C MET A 382 17.12 13.79 -12.34
N ILE A 383 16.64 12.80 -11.58
CA ILE A 383 16.46 12.92 -10.13
C ILE A 383 17.78 13.21 -9.43
N ARG A 384 18.85 12.48 -9.75
CA ARG A 384 20.18 12.67 -9.14
C ARG A 384 20.81 14.02 -9.48
N LEU A 385 20.61 14.51 -10.71
CA LEU A 385 21.06 15.85 -11.10
C LEU A 385 20.29 16.94 -10.34
N TRP A 386 18.99 16.72 -10.10
CA TRP A 386 18.18 17.63 -9.29
C TRP A 386 18.61 17.62 -7.81
N GLU A 387 18.78 16.47 -7.20
CA GLU A 387 19.25 16.31 -5.81
C GLU A 387 20.66 16.91 -5.59
N ASN A 388 21.48 16.93 -6.63
CA ASN A 388 22.81 17.54 -6.60
C ASN A 388 22.83 19.03 -6.97
N ASP A 389 21.66 19.68 -7.06
CA ASP A 389 21.54 21.09 -7.47
C ASP A 389 22.29 21.41 -8.78
N TYR A 390 22.20 20.55 -9.78
CA TYR A 390 22.93 20.75 -11.03
C TYR A 390 22.44 22.01 -11.77
N PRO A 391 23.29 23.05 -11.97
CA PRO A 391 22.83 24.39 -12.37
C PRO A 391 22.18 24.46 -13.76
N GLN A 392 22.49 23.52 -14.65
CA GLN A 392 21.98 23.51 -16.02
C GLN A 392 20.84 22.50 -16.21
N LEU A 393 20.32 21.90 -15.14
CA LEU A 393 19.25 20.88 -15.24
C LEU A 393 18.02 21.40 -15.99
N LEU A 394 17.58 22.62 -15.68
CA LEU A 394 16.43 23.22 -16.35
C LEU A 394 16.63 23.38 -17.86
N ALA A 395 17.85 23.69 -18.30
CA ALA A 395 18.18 23.81 -19.73
C ALA A 395 18.21 22.44 -20.44
N ILE A 396 18.42 21.36 -19.70
CA ILE A 396 18.37 19.98 -20.23
C ILE A 396 16.91 19.52 -20.38
N LEU A 397 16.02 19.95 -19.47
CA LEU A 397 14.62 19.57 -19.47
C LEU A 397 13.75 20.36 -20.48
N LEU A 398 14.24 21.48 -21.00
CA LEU A 398 13.59 22.34 -22.00
C LEU A 398 14.05 22.00 -23.42
#